data_aa5909edbb6583fd6db0d7c88c3edf3c
#
_entry.id   aa5909edbb6583fd6db0d7c88c3edf3c
#
_cell.length_a   1.000
_cell.length_b   1.000
_cell.length_c   1.000
_cell.angle_alpha   90.00
_cell.angle_beta   90.00
_cell.angle_gamma   90.00
#
_symmetry.space_group_name_H-M   'P 1'
#
loop_
_entity.id
_entity.type
_entity.pdbx_description
1 polymer ?
#
loop_
_entity_poly.entity_id
_entity_poly.type
_entity_poly.pdbx_seq_one_letter_code
_entity_poly.pdbx_strand_id
1 'polypeptide(L)' 'MIIEPGDRNYSAYLPDLPGCIATGRTIDELRQRMSEAIELHLQGLREDGLPIPEPTSLADYVEAA' A
#
# COMPACT_ATOMS: atom_id res chain seq x y z
N MET A 1 4.40 -3.44 -5.01
CA MET A 1 4.00 -3.96 -3.68
C MET A 1 4.69 -5.29 -3.45
N ILE A 2 5.31 -5.47 -2.30
CA ILE A 2 5.94 -6.73 -1.94
C ILE A 2 5.00 -7.49 -1.00
N ILE A 3 4.64 -8.71 -1.38
CA ILE A 3 3.70 -9.54 -0.63
C ILE A 3 4.43 -10.71 0.02
N GLU A 4 4.19 -10.89 1.33
CA GLU A 4 4.74 -12.00 2.09
C GLU A 4 3.60 -12.88 2.61
N PRO A 5 3.58 -14.18 2.29
CA PRO A 5 2.58 -15.09 2.83
C PRO A 5 2.87 -15.41 4.29
N GLY A 6 1.81 -15.43 5.10
CA GLY A 6 1.86 -15.89 6.48
C GLY A 6 1.07 -17.20 6.64
N ASP A 7 0.90 -17.65 7.87
CA ASP A 7 0.21 -18.91 8.14
C ASP A 7 -1.28 -18.87 7.76
N ARG A 8 -1.93 -17.74 7.95
CA ARG A 8 -3.37 -17.59 7.72
C ARG A 8 -3.74 -16.32 6.97
N ASN A 9 -2.72 -15.54 6.58
CA ASN A 9 -2.95 -14.25 5.92
C ASN A 9 -1.76 -13.90 5.04
N TYR A 10 -1.91 -12.77 4.37
CA TYR A 10 -0.85 -12.15 3.60
C TYR A 10 -0.54 -10.80 4.21
N SER A 11 0.72 -10.39 4.14
CA SER A 11 1.12 -9.03 4.47
C SER A 11 1.84 -8.42 3.27
N ALA A 12 1.78 -7.10 3.17
CA ALA A 12 2.42 -6.40 2.06
C ALA A 12 2.93 -5.05 2.52
N TYR A 13 3.96 -4.57 1.83
CA TYR A 13 4.50 -3.24 2.06
C TYR A 13 4.98 -2.63 0.76
N LEU A 14 5.10 -1.29 0.76
CA LEU A 14 5.63 -0.55 -0.38
C LEU A 14 7.01 -0.02 -0.02
N PRO A 15 8.08 -0.46 -0.73
CA PRO A 15 9.43 0.04 -0.45
C PRO A 15 9.57 1.55 -0.62
N ASP A 16 8.83 2.14 -1.55
CA ASP A 16 8.90 3.57 -1.85
C ASP A 16 8.06 4.43 -0.91
N LEU A 17 7.21 3.81 -0.10
CA LEU A 17 6.38 4.50 0.87
C LEU A 17 6.55 3.85 2.25
N PRO A 18 7.60 4.22 3.00
CA PRO A 18 7.82 3.66 4.34
C PRO A 18 6.62 3.89 5.24
N GLY A 19 6.21 2.85 5.97
CA GLY A 19 5.04 2.90 6.82
C GLY A 19 3.74 2.50 6.14
N CYS A 20 3.74 2.30 4.83
CA CYS A 20 2.56 1.86 4.11
C CYS A 20 2.52 0.32 4.10
N ILE A 21 1.85 -0.26 5.09
CA ILE A 21 1.78 -1.69 5.31
C ILE A 21 0.31 -2.11 5.38
N ALA A 22 0.00 -3.26 4.80
CA ALA A 22 -1.35 -3.82 4.87
C ALA A 22 -1.30 -5.33 5.09
N THR A 23 -2.39 -5.89 5.62
CA THR A 23 -2.58 -7.32 5.78
C THR A 23 -3.96 -7.70 5.27
N GLY A 24 -4.12 -8.95 4.86
CA GLY A 24 -5.41 -9.46 4.43
C GLY A 24 -5.41 -10.98 4.36
N ARG A 25 -6.58 -11.59 4.41
CA ARG A 25 -6.72 -13.04 4.32
C ARG A 25 -6.63 -13.55 2.88
N THR A 26 -6.96 -12.70 1.93
CA THR A 26 -6.89 -12.99 0.50
C THR A 26 -6.10 -11.89 -0.19
N ILE A 27 -5.65 -12.16 -1.40
CA ILE A 27 -4.94 -11.15 -2.21
C ILE A 27 -5.86 -9.98 -2.53
N ASP A 28 -7.13 -10.22 -2.83
CA ASP A 28 -8.08 -9.16 -3.12
C ASP A 28 -8.30 -8.25 -1.91
N GLU A 29 -8.45 -8.83 -0.73
CA GLU A 29 -8.58 -8.07 0.51
C GLU A 29 -7.31 -7.26 0.80
N LEU A 30 -6.15 -7.87 0.56
CA LEU A 30 -4.87 -7.21 0.73
C LEU A 30 -4.73 -5.99 -0.18
N ARG A 31 -5.11 -6.13 -1.45
CA ARG A 31 -5.08 -5.02 -2.41
C ARG A 31 -5.98 -3.87 -1.98
N GLN A 32 -7.18 -4.18 -1.54
CA GLN A 32 -8.13 -3.19 -1.08
C GLN A 32 -7.59 -2.43 0.13
N ARG A 33 -7.06 -3.14 1.10
CA ARG A 33 -6.48 -2.53 2.30
C ARG A 33 -5.23 -1.72 1.99
N MET A 34 -4.40 -2.19 1.06
CA MET A 34 -3.23 -1.42 0.62
C MET A 34 -3.65 -0.14 -0.08
N SER A 35 -4.67 -0.18 -0.92
CA SER A 35 -5.20 1.00 -1.59
C SER A 35 -5.68 2.05 -0.57
N GLU A 36 -6.38 1.62 0.46
CA GLU A 36 -6.83 2.49 1.54
C GLU A 36 -5.65 3.06 2.33
N ALA A 37 -4.65 2.23 2.61
CA ALA A 37 -3.45 2.66 3.33
C ALA A 37 -2.68 3.71 2.53
N ILE A 38 -2.58 3.54 1.21
CA ILE A 38 -1.95 4.52 0.33
C ILE A 38 -2.69 5.85 0.37
N GLU A 39 -4.02 5.83 0.30
CA GLU A 39 -4.82 7.05 0.36
C GLU A 39 -4.61 7.81 1.66
N LEU A 40 -4.61 7.11 2.78
CA LEU A 40 -4.37 7.72 4.09
C LEU A 40 -2.96 8.29 4.19
N HIS A 41 -1.98 7.59 3.66
CA HIS A 41 -0.59 8.04 3.66
C HIS A 41 -0.42 9.30 2.82
N LEU A 42 -1.02 9.34 1.63
CA LEU A 42 -0.98 10.51 0.76
C LEU A 42 -1.68 11.71 1.39
N GLN A 43 -2.78 11.48 2.08
CA GLN A 43 -3.49 12.53 2.79
C GLN A 43 -2.60 13.15 3.88
N GLY A 44 -1.90 12.30 4.65
CA GLY A 44 -0.95 12.78 5.64
C GLY A 44 0.18 13.58 5.03
N LEU A 45 0.72 13.15 3.90
CA LEU A 45 1.77 13.90 3.19
C LEU A 45 1.28 15.26 2.74
N ARG A 46 0.05 15.37 2.25
CA ARG A 46 -0.54 16.64 1.83
C ARG A 46 -0.71 17.59 3.01
N GLU A 47 -1.19 17.09 4.13
CA GLU A 47 -1.37 17.88 5.36
C GLU A 47 -0.03 18.42 5.89
N ASP A 48 1.01 17.61 5.78
CA ASP A 48 2.36 18.00 6.24
C ASP A 48 3.14 18.79 5.19
N GLY A 49 2.60 18.96 3.98
CA GLY A 49 3.27 19.68 2.90
C GLY A 49 4.45 18.92 2.32
N LEU A 50 4.50 17.60 2.47
CA LEU A 50 5.59 16.76 1.96
C LEU A 50 5.37 16.35 0.51
N PRO A 51 6.45 15.98 -0.22
CA PRO A 51 6.32 15.51 -1.59
C PRO A 51 5.43 14.27 -1.70
N ILE A 52 4.59 14.25 -2.72
CA ILE A 52 3.68 13.15 -2.99
C ILE A 52 4.22 12.33 -4.16
N PRO A 53 4.37 10.99 -4.02
CA PRO A 53 4.77 10.13 -5.14
C PRO A 53 3.77 10.19 -6.30
N GLU A 54 4.23 9.88 -7.51
CA GLU A 54 3.37 9.88 -8.68
C GLU A 54 2.24 8.85 -8.54
N PRO A 55 0.97 9.24 -8.76
CA PRO A 55 -0.16 8.31 -8.64
C PRO A 55 -0.06 7.10 -9.56
N THR A 56 0.55 7.26 -10.74
CA THR A 56 0.72 6.16 -11.70
C THR A 56 1.58 5.04 -11.12
N SER A 57 2.68 5.39 -10.46
CA SER A 57 3.55 4.39 -9.83
C SER A 57 2.82 3.63 -8.72
N LEU A 58 2.01 4.33 -7.93
CA LEU A 58 1.24 3.69 -6.86
C LEU A 58 0.18 2.75 -7.41
N ALA A 59 -0.49 3.12 -8.49
CA ALA A 59 -1.46 2.27 -9.15
C ALA A 59 -0.80 0.99 -9.68
N ASP A 60 0.37 1.10 -10.28
CA ASP A 60 1.13 -0.05 -10.78
C ASP A 60 1.50 -1.01 -9.64
N TYR A 61 1.90 -0.50 -8.49
CA TYR A 61 2.21 -1.34 -7.33
C TYR A 61 0.99 -2.13 -6.87
N VAL A 62 -0.18 -1.50 -6.82
CA VAL A 62 -1.40 -2.17 -6.37
C VAL A 62 -1.89 -3.17 -7.41
N GLU A 63 -1.84 -2.84 -8.69
CA GLU A 63 -2.28 -3.73 -9.77
C GLU A 63 -1.35 -4.91 -9.98
N ALA A 64 -0.05 -4.75 -9.76
CA ALA A 64 0.93 -5.82 -9.92
C ALA A 64 0.80 -6.91 -8.84
N ALA A 65 0.09 -6.66 -7.78
CA ALA A 65 -0.18 -7.65 -6.74
C ALA A 65 -1.32 -8.57 -7.18
#